data_a2cc121b973206da811ab283a2a9ed0c
#
_entry.id   a2cc121b973206da811ab283a2a9ed0c
#
_cell.length_a   1.000
_cell.length_b   1.000
_cell.length_c   1.000
_cell.angle_alpha   90.00
_cell.angle_beta   90.00
_cell.angle_gamma   90.00
#
_symmetry.space_group_name_H-M   'P 1'
#
loop_
_entity.id
_entity.type
_entity.pdbx_description
1 polymer ?
#
loop_
_entity_poly.entity_id
_entity_poly.type
_entity_poly.pdbx_seq_one_letter_code
_entity_poly.pdbx_strand_id
1 'polypeptide(L)'
;MNSSMYRNLTITALLMALAIMIPIIMPLKVVIPPASYTLASHVPIFLAMFLSRKMAACVVIGSTLGFFVAGFPLVIVMRAASHIIFALMGAYYIKHHPGVLTGALSFATFNLACAIVHAIGEVLACLLFYTKLRYRISI
;
A
#
# COMPACT_ATOMS: atom_id res chain seq x y z
N MET A 1 -9.89 -27.80 -8.67
CA MET A 1 -9.49 -26.39 -8.44
C MET A 1 -10.06 -25.56 -9.58
N ASN A 2 -10.86 -24.51 -9.31
CA ASN A 2 -11.64 -23.80 -10.34
C ASN A 2 -10.77 -22.81 -11.14
N SER A 3 -11.05 -22.67 -12.44
CA SER A 3 -10.36 -21.71 -13.35
C SER A 3 -10.26 -20.28 -12.78
N SER A 4 -11.28 -19.81 -12.07
CA SER A 4 -11.28 -18.51 -11.40
C SER A 4 -10.23 -18.39 -10.29
N MET A 5 -9.94 -19.49 -9.60
CA MET A 5 -8.93 -19.52 -8.53
C MET A 5 -7.51 -19.38 -9.09
N TYR A 6 -7.20 -20.08 -10.18
CA TYR A 6 -5.90 -19.94 -10.86
C TYR A 6 -5.69 -18.53 -11.40
N ARG A 7 -6.71 -17.96 -12.05
CA ARG A 7 -6.66 -16.59 -12.55
C ARG A 7 -6.37 -15.60 -11.43
N ASN A 8 -7.08 -15.68 -10.31
CA ASN A 8 -6.88 -14.78 -9.18
C ASN A 8 -5.48 -14.94 -8.55
N LEU A 9 -4.98 -16.18 -8.45
CA LEU A 9 -3.64 -16.45 -7.95
C LEU A 9 -2.58 -15.83 -8.86
N THR A 10 -2.70 -16.03 -10.18
CA THR A 10 -1.77 -15.46 -11.17
C THR A 10 -1.76 -13.93 -11.13
N ILE A 11 -2.94 -13.30 -11.12
CA ILE A 11 -3.02 -11.83 -11.04
C ILE A 11 -2.41 -11.31 -9.74
N THR A 12 -2.68 -11.97 -8.60
CA THR A 12 -2.10 -11.58 -7.31
C THR A 12 -0.57 -11.70 -7.35
N ALA A 13 -0.04 -12.78 -7.90
CA ALA A 13 1.40 -13.00 -8.01
C ALA A 13 2.07 -11.93 -8.89
N LEU A 14 1.45 -11.58 -10.02
CA LEU A 14 1.96 -10.53 -10.92
C LEU A 14 1.95 -9.15 -10.26
N LEU A 15 0.84 -8.77 -9.59
CA LEU A 15 0.75 -7.49 -8.88
C LEU A 15 1.73 -7.43 -7.71
N MET A 16 1.93 -8.55 -7.00
CA MET A 16 2.89 -8.63 -5.91
C MET A 16 4.33 -8.53 -6.42
N ALA A 17 4.65 -9.19 -7.53
CA ALA A 17 5.96 -9.07 -8.17
C ALA A 17 6.23 -7.62 -8.59
N LEU A 18 5.26 -6.92 -9.20
CA LEU A 18 5.37 -5.50 -9.52
C LEU A 18 5.58 -4.65 -8.27
N ALA A 19 4.83 -4.91 -7.20
CA ALA A 19 4.95 -4.18 -5.95
C ALA A 19 6.33 -4.35 -5.28
N ILE A 20 6.96 -5.52 -5.42
CA ILE A 20 8.32 -5.79 -4.95
C ILE A 20 9.35 -5.10 -5.85
N MET A 21 9.18 -5.18 -7.16
CA MET A 21 10.16 -4.68 -8.13
C MET A 21 10.21 -3.14 -8.18
N ILE A 22 9.08 -2.46 -8.06
CA ILE A 22 9.01 -1.00 -8.20
C ILE A 22 9.98 -0.26 -7.26
N PRO A 23 10.03 -0.51 -5.94
CA PRO A 23 11.00 0.14 -5.06
C PRO A 23 12.47 -0.13 -5.44
N ILE A 24 12.74 -1.27 -6.05
CA ILE A 24 14.10 -1.71 -6.41
C ILE A 24 14.56 -1.00 -7.68
N ILE A 25 13.77 -1.09 -8.77
CA ILE A 25 14.19 -0.72 -10.12
C ILE A 25 13.75 0.68 -10.56
N MET A 26 12.76 1.30 -9.89
CA MET A 26 12.24 2.59 -10.34
C MET A 26 13.30 3.68 -10.21
N PRO A 27 13.71 4.33 -11.32
CA PRO A 27 14.71 5.40 -11.28
C PRO A 27 14.15 6.71 -10.70
N LEU A 28 12.85 6.96 -10.88
CA LEU A 28 12.17 8.15 -10.36
C LEU A 28 11.72 7.94 -8.92
N LYS A 29 12.70 8.05 -8.01
CA LYS A 29 12.46 8.01 -6.56
C LYS A 29 13.26 9.09 -5.85
N VAL A 30 12.64 9.72 -4.86
CA VAL A 30 13.26 10.68 -3.95
C VAL A 30 13.10 10.15 -2.54
N VAL A 31 14.20 9.99 -1.84
CA VAL A 31 14.22 9.48 -0.45
C VAL A 31 14.74 10.58 0.47
N ILE A 32 13.84 11.14 1.27
CA ILE A 32 14.14 12.15 2.29
C ILE A 32 13.48 11.65 3.58
N PRO A 33 14.19 10.89 4.45
CA PRO A 33 13.57 10.34 5.65
C PRO A 33 12.92 11.43 6.52
N PRO A 34 11.72 11.19 7.04
CA PRO A 34 10.97 9.93 7.09
C PRO A 34 10.14 9.62 5.84
N ALA A 35 10.25 10.40 4.78
CA ALA A 35 9.46 10.25 3.56
C ALA A 35 10.26 9.62 2.41
N SER A 36 9.53 8.96 1.52
CA SER A 36 10.01 8.56 0.21
C SER A 36 8.90 8.71 -0.83
N TYR A 37 9.28 9.15 -2.00
CA TYR A 37 8.39 9.30 -3.14
C TYR A 37 8.92 8.43 -4.27
N THR A 38 8.33 7.25 -4.45
CA THR A 38 8.67 6.33 -5.54
C THR A 38 7.51 6.30 -6.51
N LEU A 39 7.78 6.70 -7.76
CA LEU A 39 6.75 6.73 -8.80
C LEU A 39 6.11 5.35 -8.95
N ALA A 40 4.79 5.33 -9.12
CA ALA A 40 3.98 4.13 -9.32
C ALA A 40 3.96 3.10 -8.18
N SER A 41 4.57 3.37 -7.01
CA SER A 41 4.61 2.41 -5.89
C SER A 41 3.23 1.97 -5.39
N HIS A 42 2.21 2.82 -5.53
CA HIS A 42 0.84 2.54 -5.11
C HIS A 42 -0.02 1.86 -6.18
N VAL A 43 0.41 1.87 -7.45
CA VAL A 43 -0.40 1.34 -8.57
C VAL A 43 -0.79 -0.13 -8.39
N PRO A 44 0.12 -1.05 -8.02
CA PRO A 44 -0.27 -2.44 -7.81
C PRO A 44 -1.26 -2.62 -6.67
N ILE A 45 -1.16 -1.80 -5.61
CA ILE A 45 -2.05 -1.82 -4.44
C ILE A 45 -3.46 -1.39 -4.85
N PHE A 46 -3.58 -0.28 -5.59
CA PHE A 46 -4.88 0.19 -6.08
C PHE A 46 -5.54 -0.82 -7.01
N LEU A 47 -4.79 -1.41 -7.96
CA LEU A 47 -5.31 -2.45 -8.84
C LEU A 47 -5.81 -3.67 -8.04
N ALA A 48 -5.05 -4.13 -7.06
CA ALA A 48 -5.46 -5.24 -6.21
C ALA A 48 -6.71 -4.91 -5.37
N MET A 49 -6.85 -3.66 -4.92
CA MET A 49 -7.99 -3.17 -4.15
C MET A 49 -9.31 -3.27 -4.94
N PHE A 50 -9.29 -3.00 -6.26
CA PHE A 50 -10.45 -3.18 -7.14
C PHE A 50 -10.82 -4.65 -7.37
N LEU A 51 -9.89 -5.57 -7.17
CA LEU A 51 -10.11 -7.00 -7.41
C LEU A 51 -10.62 -7.72 -6.16
N SER A 52 -9.91 -7.64 -5.04
CA SER A 52 -10.36 -8.22 -3.77
C SER A 52 -9.52 -7.78 -2.57
N ARG A 53 -10.11 -7.87 -1.37
CA ARG A 53 -9.41 -7.60 -0.11
C ARG A 53 -8.21 -8.52 0.11
N LYS A 54 -8.32 -9.82 -0.24
CA LYS A 54 -7.23 -10.79 -0.09
C LYS A 54 -6.05 -10.42 -1.00
N MET A 55 -6.34 -10.06 -2.25
CA MET A 55 -5.32 -9.63 -3.21
C MET A 55 -4.65 -8.33 -2.75
N ALA A 56 -5.44 -7.35 -2.29
CA ALA A 56 -4.91 -6.10 -1.75
C ALA A 56 -3.94 -6.34 -0.57
N ALA A 57 -4.32 -7.21 0.38
CA ALA A 57 -3.45 -7.57 1.51
C ALA A 57 -2.13 -8.20 1.04
N CYS A 58 -2.18 -9.18 0.13
CA CYS A 58 -0.98 -9.83 -0.39
C CYS A 58 -0.05 -8.83 -1.10
N VAL A 59 -0.62 -7.92 -1.90
CA VAL A 59 0.17 -6.94 -2.66
C VAL A 59 0.80 -5.89 -1.74
N VAL A 60 0.12 -5.46 -0.66
CA VAL A 60 0.72 -4.58 0.35
C VAL A 60 1.88 -5.26 1.07
N ILE A 61 1.74 -6.53 1.44
CA ILE A 61 2.83 -7.32 2.04
C ILE A 61 4.01 -7.38 1.06
N GLY A 62 3.76 -7.68 -0.22
CA GLY A 62 4.79 -7.68 -1.25
C GLY A 62 5.47 -6.33 -1.40
N SER A 63 4.71 -5.23 -1.44
CA SER A 63 5.26 -3.86 -1.48
C SER A 63 6.17 -3.57 -0.29
N THR A 64 5.71 -3.91 0.92
CA THR A 64 6.49 -3.73 2.16
C THR A 64 7.82 -4.48 2.10
N LEU A 65 7.79 -5.75 1.65
CA LEU A 65 8.99 -6.55 1.45
C LEU A 65 9.90 -5.94 0.37
N GLY A 66 9.33 -5.40 -0.71
CA GLY A 66 10.07 -4.72 -1.76
C GLY A 66 10.86 -3.52 -1.23
N PHE A 67 10.24 -2.66 -0.41
CA PHE A 67 10.93 -1.55 0.25
C PHE A 67 12.02 -2.03 1.21
N PHE A 68 11.76 -3.09 1.96
CA PHE A 68 12.74 -3.67 2.88
C PHE A 68 13.97 -4.22 2.13
N VAL A 69 13.76 -5.03 1.10
CA VAL A 69 14.84 -5.64 0.28
C VAL A 69 15.61 -4.58 -0.51
N ALA A 70 14.94 -3.51 -0.95
CA ALA A 70 15.57 -2.38 -1.63
C ALA A 70 16.46 -1.51 -0.70
N GLY A 71 16.55 -1.86 0.60
CA GLY A 71 17.41 -1.18 1.57
C GLY A 71 16.90 0.18 2.06
N PHE A 72 15.60 0.43 1.96
CA PHE A 72 15.02 1.67 2.50
C PHE A 72 15.09 1.72 4.04
N PRO A 73 15.22 2.93 4.64
CA PRO A 73 15.15 3.10 6.08
C PRO A 73 13.89 2.44 6.68
N LEU A 74 14.04 1.83 7.85
CA LEU A 74 12.96 1.05 8.48
C LEU A 74 11.67 1.86 8.68
N VAL A 75 11.77 3.17 8.95
CA VAL A 75 10.60 4.05 9.04
C VAL A 75 9.81 4.09 7.75
N ILE A 76 10.46 4.05 6.58
CA ILE A 76 9.81 4.01 5.26
C ILE A 76 9.15 2.65 5.04
N VAL A 77 9.79 1.57 5.46
CA VAL A 77 9.21 0.21 5.39
C VAL A 77 7.94 0.11 6.26
N MET A 78 7.96 0.70 7.47
CA MET A 78 6.77 0.75 8.35
C MET A 78 5.64 1.58 7.74
N ARG A 79 5.96 2.68 7.06
CA ARG A 79 4.98 3.47 6.29
C ARG A 79 4.38 2.63 5.16
N ALA A 80 5.20 1.90 4.39
CA ALA A 80 4.71 0.98 3.37
C ALA A 80 3.78 -0.10 3.96
N ALA A 81 4.09 -0.63 5.14
CA ALA A 81 3.22 -1.59 5.83
C ALA A 81 1.87 -0.98 6.25
N SER A 82 1.84 0.31 6.62
CA SER A 82 0.59 1.00 7.01
C SER A 82 -0.43 1.12 5.88
N HIS A 83 0.01 0.94 4.61
CA HIS A 83 -0.88 0.91 3.44
C HIS A 83 -1.97 -0.18 3.54
N ILE A 84 -1.78 -1.20 4.39
CA ILE A 84 -2.77 -2.26 4.61
C ILE A 84 -4.11 -1.68 5.07
N ILE A 85 -4.11 -0.59 5.82
CA ILE A 85 -5.30 0.01 6.40
C ILE A 85 -6.19 0.55 5.28
N PHE A 86 -5.69 1.48 4.47
CA PHE A 86 -6.50 2.07 3.40
C PHE A 86 -6.85 1.04 2.31
N ALA A 87 -5.94 0.10 2.01
CA ALA A 87 -6.15 -0.91 0.99
C ALA A 87 -7.30 -1.87 1.37
N LEU A 88 -7.35 -2.31 2.62
CA LEU A 88 -8.44 -3.18 3.10
C LEU A 88 -9.75 -2.42 3.24
N MET A 89 -9.73 -1.18 3.76
CA MET A 89 -10.92 -0.34 3.87
C MET A 89 -11.48 -0.01 2.49
N GLY A 90 -10.64 0.41 1.55
CA GLY A 90 -11.06 0.73 0.20
C GLY A 90 -11.62 -0.47 -0.54
N ALA A 91 -10.95 -1.63 -0.48
CA ALA A 91 -11.46 -2.87 -1.07
C ALA A 91 -12.77 -3.35 -0.43
N TYR A 92 -12.95 -3.11 0.88
CA TYR A 92 -14.21 -3.39 1.57
C TYR A 92 -15.31 -2.46 1.06
N TYR A 93 -15.03 -1.17 0.97
CA TYR A 93 -16.00 -0.17 0.53
C TYR A 93 -16.45 -0.40 -0.91
N ILE A 94 -15.52 -0.62 -1.84
CA ILE A 94 -15.83 -0.91 -3.25
C ILE A 94 -16.72 -2.15 -3.37
N LYS A 95 -16.45 -3.20 -2.59
CA LYS A 95 -17.26 -4.42 -2.62
C LYS A 95 -18.73 -4.19 -2.24
N HIS A 96 -18.99 -3.28 -1.30
CA HIS A 96 -20.35 -3.01 -0.80
C HIS A 96 -21.04 -1.86 -1.55
N HIS A 97 -20.28 -1.02 -2.25
CA HIS A 97 -20.77 0.16 -2.98
C HIS A 97 -20.14 0.21 -4.38
N PRO A 98 -20.44 -0.76 -5.26
CA PRO A 98 -19.82 -0.82 -6.60
C PRO A 98 -20.12 0.41 -7.46
N GLY A 99 -21.22 1.10 -7.22
CA GLY A 99 -21.59 2.35 -7.89
C GLY A 99 -20.58 3.49 -7.69
N VAL A 100 -19.69 3.40 -6.71
CA VAL A 100 -18.64 4.40 -6.49
C VAL A 100 -17.67 4.52 -7.68
N LEU A 101 -17.55 3.47 -8.48
CA LEU A 101 -16.66 3.42 -9.64
C LEU A 101 -17.28 4.01 -10.91
N THR A 102 -18.59 4.27 -10.93
CA THR A 102 -19.32 4.69 -12.14
C THR A 102 -19.50 6.20 -12.24
N GLY A 103 -19.40 6.94 -11.12
CA GLY A 103 -19.57 8.38 -11.08
C GLY A 103 -18.24 9.11 -10.79
N ALA A 104 -17.91 10.14 -11.58
CA ALA A 104 -16.70 10.91 -11.39
C ALA A 104 -16.59 11.52 -9.98
N LEU A 105 -17.68 12.10 -9.47
CA LEU A 105 -17.70 12.73 -8.15
C LEU A 105 -17.61 11.68 -7.03
N SER A 106 -18.35 10.58 -7.12
CA SER A 106 -18.29 9.50 -6.13
C SER A 106 -16.92 8.82 -6.09
N PHE A 107 -16.29 8.66 -7.26
CA PHE A 107 -14.93 8.15 -7.35
C PHE A 107 -13.91 9.13 -6.76
N ALA A 108 -14.06 10.44 -7.03
CA ALA A 108 -13.16 11.46 -6.46
C ALA A 108 -13.27 11.52 -4.92
N THR A 109 -14.49 11.49 -4.36
CA THR A 109 -14.70 11.48 -2.91
C THR A 109 -14.16 10.21 -2.26
N PHE A 110 -14.31 9.06 -2.90
CA PHE A 110 -13.71 7.80 -2.47
C PHE A 110 -12.17 7.88 -2.44
N ASN A 111 -11.54 8.41 -3.49
CA ASN A 111 -10.09 8.59 -3.53
C ASN A 111 -9.61 9.55 -2.45
N LEU A 112 -10.33 10.65 -2.21
CA LEU A 112 -10.01 11.59 -1.14
C LEU A 112 -10.08 10.92 0.24
N ALA A 113 -11.11 10.13 0.50
CA ALA A 113 -11.22 9.36 1.74
C ALA A 113 -10.07 8.36 1.92
N CYS A 114 -9.71 7.63 0.86
CA CYS A 114 -8.55 6.73 0.86
C CYS A 114 -7.25 7.49 1.12
N ALA A 115 -7.06 8.68 0.53
CA ALA A 115 -5.88 9.51 0.74
C ALA A 115 -5.77 10.00 2.19
N ILE A 116 -6.88 10.39 2.81
CA ILE A 116 -6.90 10.80 4.22
C ILE A 116 -6.51 9.62 5.13
N VAL A 117 -7.13 8.46 4.94
CA VAL A 117 -6.80 7.24 5.72
C VAL A 117 -5.35 6.84 5.54
N HIS A 118 -4.84 6.90 4.31
CA HIS A 118 -3.45 6.64 3.98
C HIS A 118 -2.51 7.59 4.72
N ALA A 119 -2.77 8.91 4.65
CA ALA A 119 -1.95 9.93 5.34
C ALA A 119 -1.94 9.72 6.86
N ILE A 120 -3.08 9.44 7.47
CA ILE A 120 -3.18 9.13 8.91
C ILE A 120 -2.36 7.89 9.25
N GLY A 121 -2.46 6.82 8.46
CA GLY A 121 -1.69 5.59 8.66
C GLY A 121 -0.18 5.83 8.60
N GLU A 122 0.29 6.63 7.65
CA GLU A 122 1.71 6.98 7.52
C GLU A 122 2.21 7.84 8.69
N VAL A 123 1.44 8.84 9.11
CA VAL A 123 1.79 9.68 10.27
C VAL A 123 1.86 8.84 11.54
N LEU A 124 0.90 7.95 11.77
CA LEU A 124 0.92 7.04 12.92
C LEU A 124 2.13 6.11 12.90
N ALA A 125 2.49 5.54 11.73
CA ALA A 125 3.67 4.71 11.59
C ALA A 125 4.96 5.48 11.94
N CYS A 126 5.08 6.75 11.49
CA CYS A 126 6.19 7.62 11.85
C CYS A 126 6.23 7.91 13.35
N LEU A 127 5.12 8.29 13.94
CA LEU A 127 5.03 8.60 15.38
C LEU A 127 5.42 7.41 16.24
N LEU A 128 4.90 6.22 15.93
CA LEU A 128 5.25 4.99 16.64
C LEU A 128 6.75 4.65 16.53
N PHE A 129 7.34 4.87 15.36
CA PHE A 129 8.75 4.63 15.14
C PHE A 129 9.62 5.56 15.99
N TYR A 130 9.35 6.87 15.95
CA TYR A 130 10.17 7.87 16.65
C TYR A 130 9.96 7.89 18.16
N THR A 131 8.74 7.65 18.64
CA THR A 131 8.49 7.54 20.10
C THR A 131 9.22 6.34 20.70
N LYS A 132 9.20 5.18 20.02
CA LYS A 132 9.89 3.98 20.46
C LYS A 132 11.43 4.16 20.44
N LEU A 133 11.95 4.86 19.43
CA LEU A 133 13.38 5.16 19.33
C LEU A 133 13.81 6.10 20.47
N ARG A 134 13.04 7.16 20.76
CA ARG A 134 13.31 8.11 21.84
C ARG A 134 13.34 7.43 23.22
N TYR A 135 12.40 6.53 23.48
CA TYR A 135 12.37 5.76 24.73
C TYR A 135 13.62 4.88 24.90
N ARG A 136 14.14 4.31 23.82
CA ARG A 136 15.33 3.45 23.84
C ARG A 136 16.65 4.20 24.08
N ILE A 137 16.70 5.50 23.76
CA ILE A 137 17.89 6.36 23.93
C ILE A 137 17.92 6.98 25.35
N SER A 138 16.76 7.01 26.05
CA SER A 138 16.63 7.61 27.37
C SER A 138 16.83 6.61 28.54
N ILE A 139 17.14 5.34 28.23
CA ILE A 139 17.56 4.31 29.20
C ILE A 139 19.04 4.01 29.00
#